data_800a544e4c4bdcf149bd15d9ee23cca1
#
_entry.id   800a544e4c4bdcf149bd15d9ee23cca1
#
_cell.length_a   1.000
_cell.length_b   1.000
_cell.length_c   1.000
_cell.angle_alpha   90.00
_cell.angle_beta   90.00
_cell.angle_gamma   90.00
#
_symmetry.space_group_name_H-M   'P 1'
#
loop_
_entity.id
_entity.type
_entity.pdbx_description
1 polymer ?
#
loop_
_entity_poly.entity_id
_entity_poly.type
_entity_poly.pdbx_seq_one_letter_code
_entity_poly.pdbx_strand_id
1 'polypeptide(L)'
;LTLLSLMGMFGCKQQETVEALMTLDVKADYPEKEWVVQDFLDVEYIPLETNDEFITQGSVKAIGKRFVLVTNLLNDGNIFVFDRKTGKAVRKINRKGQGAEEYAFINGIILDEEKDEMFVNSASNKKIFVYDLQGNFKRSFQHAEGAQYLDVFDYDADNLICYDMSASYKDGQKRDKEFYHALISKQDGSVTRAIPLPFDIIKAPFVQKGDMVAVASVRSITPDQGNWLLAATSSD
;
A
#
# COMPACT_ATOMS: atom_id res chain seq x y z
N LEU A 1 18.26 16.56 68.65
CA LEU A 1 17.89 17.55 67.64
C LEU A 1 17.92 16.90 66.29
N THR A 2 16.77 16.41 65.79
CA THR A 2 16.62 15.71 64.54
C THR A 2 16.07 16.68 63.49
N LEU A 3 16.85 16.94 62.45
CA LEU A 3 16.47 17.80 61.35
C LEU A 3 15.82 16.90 60.22
N LEU A 4 14.53 17.04 60.03
CA LEU A 4 13.77 16.37 58.98
C LEU A 4 13.86 17.21 57.68
N SER A 5 14.52 16.69 56.65
CA SER A 5 14.63 17.32 55.34
C SER A 5 13.43 16.87 54.49
N LEU A 6 12.54 17.80 54.18
CA LEU A 6 11.40 17.59 53.25
C LEU A 6 11.88 17.81 51.80
N MET A 7 12.08 16.74 51.04
CA MET A 7 12.31 16.83 49.60
C MET A 7 10.94 16.93 48.90
N GLY A 8 10.62 18.14 48.40
CA GLY A 8 9.48 18.33 47.51
C GLY A 8 9.77 17.79 46.11
N MET A 9 9.02 16.78 45.69
CA MET A 9 9.01 16.33 44.29
C MET A 9 8.19 17.32 43.45
N PHE A 10 8.86 18.17 42.68
CA PHE A 10 8.22 18.89 41.60
C PHE A 10 8.07 17.94 40.42
N GLY A 11 6.89 17.33 40.27
CA GLY A 11 6.51 16.63 39.07
C GLY A 11 6.23 17.63 37.93
N CYS A 12 7.15 17.77 36.98
CA CYS A 12 6.86 18.41 35.72
C CYS A 12 5.80 17.56 35.00
N LYS A 13 4.55 18.04 34.97
CA LYS A 13 3.57 17.59 33.98
C LYS A 13 4.04 18.11 32.62
N GLN A 14 4.56 17.20 31.80
CA GLN A 14 4.79 17.45 30.39
C GLN A 14 3.39 17.56 29.75
N GLN A 15 3.01 18.80 29.43
CA GLN A 15 1.79 19.08 28.70
C GLN A 15 2.08 18.71 27.25
N GLU A 16 1.58 17.55 26.80
CA GLU A 16 1.56 17.23 25.39
C GLU A 16 0.70 18.30 24.70
N THR A 17 1.35 19.18 23.97
CA THR A 17 0.69 20.04 23.00
C THR A 17 0.18 19.16 21.88
N VAL A 18 -1.08 18.77 21.93
CA VAL A 18 -1.76 18.20 20.78
C VAL A 18 -1.80 19.32 19.73
N GLU A 19 -0.93 19.25 18.74
CA GLU A 19 -1.06 20.11 17.57
C GLU A 19 -2.47 19.91 17.02
N ALA A 20 -3.24 20.99 16.98
CA ALA A 20 -4.57 20.95 16.43
C ALA A 20 -4.47 20.55 14.95
N LEU A 21 -5.05 19.42 14.59
CA LEU A 21 -5.13 18.97 13.20
C LEU A 21 -5.78 20.07 12.36
N MET A 22 -5.15 20.37 11.23
CA MET A 22 -5.71 21.32 10.28
C MET A 22 -7.04 20.76 9.75
N THR A 23 -8.11 21.53 9.96
CA THR A 23 -9.44 21.13 9.50
C THR A 23 -9.75 21.84 8.18
N LEU A 24 -10.08 21.07 7.16
CA LEU A 24 -10.53 21.55 5.87
C LEU A 24 -12.07 21.38 5.78
N ASP A 25 -12.79 22.48 5.56
CA ASP A 25 -14.22 22.41 5.31
C ASP A 25 -14.47 22.03 3.83
N VAL A 26 -14.77 20.78 3.59
CA VAL A 26 -15.01 20.25 2.23
C VAL A 26 -16.28 20.79 1.56
N LYS A 27 -17.13 21.53 2.30
CA LYS A 27 -18.35 22.18 1.78
C LYS A 27 -18.15 23.66 1.49
N ALA A 28 -17.00 24.22 1.88
CA ALA A 28 -16.69 25.63 1.58
C ALA A 28 -16.37 25.82 0.11
N ASP A 29 -16.76 26.97 -0.42
CA ASP A 29 -16.41 27.37 -1.77
C ASP A 29 -15.00 27.99 -1.75
N TYR A 30 -14.03 27.27 -2.30
CA TYR A 30 -12.65 27.68 -2.39
C TYR A 30 -12.36 28.30 -3.74
N PRO A 31 -11.53 29.35 -3.82
CA PRO A 31 -11.15 29.93 -5.11
C PRO A 31 -10.41 28.90 -5.96
N GLU A 32 -10.86 28.76 -7.20
CA GLU A 32 -10.17 27.95 -8.19
C GLU A 32 -8.81 28.58 -8.52
N LYS A 33 -7.78 27.74 -8.57
CA LYS A 33 -6.43 28.14 -8.97
C LYS A 33 -5.87 27.11 -9.93
N GLU A 34 -5.44 27.56 -11.07
CA GLU A 34 -4.69 26.76 -12.00
C GLU A 34 -3.22 26.61 -11.51
N TRP A 35 -2.75 25.38 -11.44
CA TRP A 35 -1.42 25.09 -10.96
C TRP A 35 -0.61 24.39 -12.05
N VAL A 36 0.61 24.82 -12.24
CA VAL A 36 1.58 24.14 -13.10
C VAL A 36 2.46 23.26 -12.20
N VAL A 37 2.58 21.98 -12.52
CA VAL A 37 3.31 21.01 -11.68
C VAL A 37 4.75 21.47 -11.41
N GLN A 38 5.38 22.10 -12.36
CA GLN A 38 6.74 22.64 -12.27
C GLN A 38 6.89 23.79 -11.26
N ASP A 39 5.78 24.42 -10.82
CA ASP A 39 5.82 25.47 -9.78
C ASP A 39 6.10 24.89 -8.39
N PHE A 40 5.94 23.56 -8.22
CA PHE A 40 6.05 22.88 -6.92
C PHE A 40 7.06 21.75 -6.90
N LEU A 41 7.33 21.14 -8.06
CA LEU A 41 8.09 19.91 -8.17
C LEU A 41 9.11 20.02 -9.29
N ASP A 42 10.30 19.53 -9.03
CA ASP A 42 11.26 19.23 -10.08
C ASP A 42 10.78 17.98 -10.83
N VAL A 43 10.64 18.10 -12.15
CA VAL A 43 10.19 17.00 -13.02
C VAL A 43 11.35 16.50 -13.84
N GLU A 44 11.67 15.23 -13.66
CA GLU A 44 12.68 14.51 -14.45
C GLU A 44 11.99 13.40 -15.25
N TYR A 45 12.37 13.28 -16.54
CA TYR A 45 11.90 12.22 -17.42
C TYR A 45 13.02 11.19 -17.63
N ILE A 46 12.81 9.97 -17.15
CA ILE A 46 13.75 8.86 -17.32
C ILE A 46 13.15 7.91 -18.35
N PRO A 47 13.67 7.89 -19.61
CA PRO A 47 13.19 6.96 -20.62
C PRO A 47 13.61 5.54 -20.27
N LEU A 48 12.64 4.62 -20.25
CA LEU A 48 12.94 3.21 -20.04
C LEU A 48 13.47 2.59 -21.34
N GLU A 49 14.53 1.80 -21.22
CA GLU A 49 15.11 1.07 -22.34
C GLU A 49 14.09 0.10 -22.94
N THR A 50 13.99 0.11 -24.26
CA THR A 50 13.11 -0.79 -25.02
C THR A 50 13.94 -1.59 -26.00
N ASN A 51 13.83 -2.91 -25.95
CA ASN A 51 14.43 -3.85 -26.87
C ASN A 51 13.54 -5.09 -26.98
N ASP A 52 13.91 -6.10 -27.77
CA ASP A 52 13.09 -7.28 -28.05
C ASP A 52 12.68 -8.07 -26.79
N GLU A 53 13.47 -8.00 -25.71
CA GLU A 53 13.17 -8.66 -24.43
C GLU A 53 12.41 -7.74 -23.47
N PHE A 54 12.52 -6.43 -23.63
CA PHE A 54 11.96 -5.40 -22.75
C PHE A 54 10.90 -4.57 -23.46
N ILE A 55 9.85 -5.24 -23.94
CA ILE A 55 8.65 -4.60 -24.46
C ILE A 55 7.61 -4.60 -23.34
N THR A 56 7.27 -3.41 -22.85
CA THR A 56 6.32 -3.27 -21.76
C THR A 56 5.25 -2.21 -22.04
N GLN A 57 4.06 -2.41 -21.48
CA GLN A 57 2.96 -1.43 -21.50
C GLN A 57 3.12 -0.35 -20.41
N GLY A 58 4.19 -0.39 -19.60
CA GLY A 58 4.57 0.66 -18.68
C GLY A 58 3.75 0.76 -17.38
N SER A 59 3.11 -0.31 -16.92
CA SER A 59 2.42 -0.31 -15.63
C SER A 59 3.43 -0.38 -14.48
N VAL A 60 3.79 0.76 -13.91
CA VAL A 60 4.71 0.84 -12.77
C VAL A 60 4.03 0.24 -11.54
N LYS A 61 4.68 -0.74 -10.90
CA LYS A 61 4.19 -1.45 -9.71
C LYS A 61 4.98 -1.10 -8.45
N ALA A 62 6.27 -0.85 -8.57
CA ALA A 62 7.10 -0.47 -7.43
C ALA A 62 8.24 0.46 -7.87
N ILE A 63 8.58 1.40 -7.01
CA ILE A 63 9.70 2.32 -7.19
C ILE A 63 10.55 2.25 -5.93
N GLY A 64 11.78 1.72 -6.06
CA GLY A 64 12.78 1.67 -5.01
C GLY A 64 13.82 2.79 -5.11
N LYS A 65 14.89 2.65 -4.36
CA LYS A 65 16.06 3.55 -4.44
C LYS A 65 16.87 3.31 -5.71
N ARG A 66 17.01 2.04 -6.12
CA ARG A 66 17.84 1.57 -7.26
C ARG A 66 17.01 1.14 -8.46
N PHE A 67 15.83 0.59 -8.24
CA PHE A 67 15.06 -0.07 -9.27
C PHE A 67 13.65 0.49 -9.41
N VAL A 68 13.12 0.39 -10.64
CA VAL A 68 11.71 0.54 -10.96
C VAL A 68 11.21 -0.79 -11.52
N LEU A 69 10.13 -1.30 -10.96
CA LEU A 69 9.49 -2.53 -11.38
C LEU A 69 8.22 -2.23 -12.16
N VAL A 70 8.17 -2.76 -13.36
CA VAL A 70 7.09 -2.50 -14.33
C VAL A 70 6.49 -3.83 -14.78
N THR A 71 5.17 -3.85 -14.97
CA THR A 71 4.46 -5.00 -15.52
C THR A 71 3.64 -4.59 -16.75
N ASN A 72 3.13 -5.57 -17.46
CA ASN A 72 2.12 -5.34 -18.49
C ASN A 72 0.72 -5.28 -17.88
N LEU A 73 -0.20 -4.57 -18.53
CA LEU A 73 -1.61 -4.53 -18.16
C LEU A 73 -2.27 -5.90 -18.36
N LEU A 74 -1.85 -6.61 -19.41
CA LEU A 74 -2.20 -8.02 -19.59
C LEU A 74 -1.38 -8.84 -18.60
N ASN A 75 -2.03 -9.73 -17.89
CA ASN A 75 -1.35 -10.59 -16.91
C ASN A 75 -0.53 -11.69 -17.61
N ASP A 76 0.57 -11.29 -18.23
CA ASP A 76 1.54 -12.21 -18.84
C ASP A 76 2.54 -12.77 -17.81
N GLY A 77 2.54 -12.22 -16.60
CA GLY A 77 3.41 -12.61 -15.50
C GLY A 77 4.80 -11.99 -15.54
N ASN A 78 5.09 -11.14 -16.51
CA ASN A 78 6.39 -10.48 -16.59
C ASN A 78 6.51 -9.33 -15.59
N ILE A 79 7.66 -9.31 -14.91
CA ILE A 79 8.12 -8.20 -14.08
C ILE A 79 9.42 -7.70 -14.72
N PHE A 80 9.39 -6.50 -15.26
CA PHE A 80 10.54 -5.84 -15.85
C PHE A 80 11.21 -4.97 -14.79
N VAL A 81 12.50 -5.19 -14.57
CA VAL A 81 13.30 -4.44 -13.61
C VAL A 81 14.20 -3.48 -14.38
N PHE A 82 14.05 -2.19 -14.10
CA PHE A 82 14.88 -1.13 -14.69
C PHE A 82 15.69 -0.45 -13.60
N ASP A 83 16.88 0.01 -13.97
CA ASP A 83 17.65 0.92 -13.14
C ASP A 83 16.93 2.27 -13.04
N ARG A 84 16.64 2.70 -11.83
CA ARG A 84 15.83 3.91 -11.59
C ARG A 84 16.48 5.18 -12.12
N LYS A 85 17.80 5.26 -12.05
CA LYS A 85 18.52 6.49 -12.41
C LYS A 85 18.71 6.65 -13.92
N THR A 86 18.91 5.54 -14.60
CA THR A 86 19.26 5.55 -16.03
C THR A 86 18.17 5.05 -16.96
N GLY A 87 17.13 4.40 -16.42
CA GLY A 87 16.10 3.72 -17.20
C GLY A 87 16.57 2.47 -17.93
N LYS A 88 17.82 2.04 -17.72
CA LYS A 88 18.35 0.85 -18.38
C LYS A 88 17.66 -0.42 -17.92
N ALA A 89 17.42 -1.32 -18.86
CA ALA A 89 16.93 -2.67 -18.59
C ALA A 89 17.95 -3.46 -17.78
N VAL A 90 17.51 -4.04 -16.67
CA VAL A 90 18.36 -4.82 -15.77
C VAL A 90 18.07 -6.30 -15.90
N ARG A 91 16.80 -6.68 -15.78
CA ARG A 91 16.34 -8.09 -15.89
C ARG A 91 14.84 -8.16 -16.10
N LYS A 92 14.42 -9.31 -16.62
CA LYS A 92 13.01 -9.72 -16.69
C LYS A 92 12.81 -10.95 -15.84
N ILE A 93 11.83 -10.91 -14.94
CA ILE A 93 11.45 -12.00 -14.06
C ILE A 93 10.05 -12.47 -14.47
N ASN A 94 9.87 -13.79 -14.59
CA ASN A 94 8.55 -14.38 -14.78
C ASN A 94 8.47 -15.68 -13.95
N ARG A 95 7.58 -15.68 -12.97
CA ARG A 95 7.27 -16.82 -12.11
C ARG A 95 5.77 -17.14 -12.16
N LYS A 96 5.12 -16.80 -13.28
CA LYS A 96 3.70 -17.11 -13.47
C LYS A 96 3.52 -18.60 -13.71
N GLY A 97 2.65 -19.21 -12.89
CA GLY A 97 2.33 -20.64 -13.01
C GLY A 97 1.29 -21.07 -11.98
N GLN A 98 1.22 -22.38 -11.77
CA GLN A 98 0.31 -23.04 -10.83
C GLN A 98 1.06 -23.79 -9.71
N GLY A 99 2.37 -23.69 -9.68
CA GLY A 99 3.21 -24.33 -8.67
C GLY A 99 3.17 -23.63 -7.32
N ALA A 100 3.73 -24.29 -6.31
CA ALA A 100 3.73 -23.79 -4.94
C ALA A 100 4.52 -22.48 -4.78
N GLU A 101 5.48 -22.22 -5.66
CA GLU A 101 6.37 -21.07 -5.67
C GLU A 101 6.01 -20.05 -6.77
N GLU A 102 4.85 -20.22 -7.41
CA GLU A 102 4.45 -19.47 -8.59
C GLU A 102 3.19 -18.65 -8.33
N TYR A 103 3.18 -17.40 -8.81
CA TYR A 103 1.99 -16.57 -8.76
C TYR A 103 1.12 -16.79 -10.00
N ALA A 104 -0.19 -16.82 -9.83
CA ALA A 104 -1.13 -16.87 -10.95
C ALA A 104 -1.41 -15.46 -11.52
N PHE A 105 -1.44 -14.47 -10.67
CA PHE A 105 -1.75 -13.09 -11.01
C PHE A 105 -0.94 -12.11 -10.15
N ILE A 106 -0.52 -10.98 -10.72
CA ILE A 106 0.16 -9.89 -10.02
C ILE A 106 -0.84 -8.76 -9.76
N ASN A 107 -1.33 -8.66 -8.53
CA ASN A 107 -2.14 -7.53 -8.10
C ASN A 107 -1.26 -6.32 -7.74
N GLY A 108 -0.22 -6.56 -6.95
CA GLY A 108 0.73 -5.56 -6.53
C GLY A 108 2.11 -6.15 -6.32
N ILE A 109 3.11 -5.29 -6.34
CA ILE A 109 4.50 -5.63 -6.01
C ILE A 109 4.98 -4.64 -4.97
N ILE A 110 5.61 -5.16 -3.91
CA ILE A 110 6.27 -4.38 -2.90
C ILE A 110 7.76 -4.70 -2.99
N LEU A 111 8.59 -3.67 -2.94
CA LEU A 111 10.03 -3.76 -3.10
C LEU A 111 10.73 -3.36 -1.80
N ASP A 112 11.46 -4.31 -1.20
CA ASP A 112 12.35 -4.08 -0.06
C ASP A 112 13.79 -4.31 -0.50
N GLU A 113 14.43 -3.24 -1.00
CA GLU A 113 15.79 -3.34 -1.53
C GLU A 113 16.85 -3.55 -0.45
N GLU A 114 16.56 -3.21 0.79
CA GLU A 114 17.50 -3.38 1.92
C GLU A 114 17.59 -4.86 2.32
N LYS A 115 16.49 -5.59 2.21
CA LYS A 115 16.46 -7.04 2.49
C LYS A 115 16.66 -7.91 1.25
N ASP A 116 16.88 -7.30 0.07
CA ASP A 116 16.92 -7.99 -1.22
C ASP A 116 15.65 -8.83 -1.43
N GLU A 117 14.47 -8.20 -1.25
CA GLU A 117 13.19 -8.88 -1.31
C GLU A 117 12.17 -8.14 -2.18
N MET A 118 11.40 -8.92 -2.90
CA MET A 118 10.24 -8.49 -3.66
C MET A 118 9.03 -9.33 -3.23
N PHE A 119 7.97 -8.66 -2.78
CA PHE A 119 6.72 -9.29 -2.39
C PHE A 119 5.71 -9.15 -3.54
N VAL A 120 5.25 -10.26 -4.06
CA VAL A 120 4.24 -10.30 -5.12
C VAL A 120 2.90 -10.70 -4.51
N ASN A 121 1.98 -9.74 -4.41
CA ASN A 121 0.62 -10.01 -3.95
C ASN A 121 -0.22 -10.62 -5.06
N SER A 122 -0.74 -11.82 -4.83
CA SER A 122 -1.66 -12.54 -5.70
C SER A 122 -3.00 -12.71 -4.98
N ALA A 123 -3.84 -11.68 -5.04
CA ALA A 123 -5.09 -11.64 -4.28
C ALA A 123 -6.08 -12.73 -4.67
N SER A 124 -6.05 -13.20 -5.93
CA SER A 124 -6.85 -14.33 -6.41
C SER A 124 -6.50 -15.65 -5.70
N ASN A 125 -5.22 -15.85 -5.41
CA ASN A 125 -4.72 -17.01 -4.65
C ASN A 125 -4.75 -16.76 -3.14
N LYS A 126 -5.08 -15.55 -2.70
CA LYS A 126 -5.00 -15.09 -1.31
C LYS A 126 -3.61 -15.33 -0.71
N LYS A 127 -2.57 -15.03 -1.47
CA LYS A 127 -1.19 -15.38 -1.15
C LYS A 127 -0.23 -14.26 -1.53
N ILE A 128 0.79 -14.08 -0.73
CA ILE A 128 1.93 -13.23 -1.04
C ILE A 128 3.15 -14.13 -1.22
N PHE A 129 3.80 -13.96 -2.36
CA PHE A 129 5.04 -14.66 -2.69
C PHE A 129 6.21 -13.72 -2.49
N VAL A 130 7.29 -14.23 -1.92
CA VAL A 130 8.51 -13.46 -1.68
C VAL A 130 9.64 -14.06 -2.50
N TYR A 131 10.25 -13.23 -3.32
CA TYR A 131 11.42 -13.56 -4.13
C TYR A 131 12.58 -12.62 -3.77
N ASP A 132 13.79 -13.05 -4.04
CA ASP A 132 14.90 -12.09 -4.10
C ASP A 132 14.78 -11.20 -5.35
N LEU A 133 15.62 -10.17 -5.44
CA LEU A 133 15.58 -9.25 -6.59
C LEU A 133 16.14 -9.89 -7.88
N GLN A 134 16.65 -11.13 -7.83
CA GLN A 134 17.01 -11.95 -8.97
C GLN A 134 15.84 -12.80 -9.48
N GLY A 135 14.76 -12.89 -8.67
CA GLY A 135 13.58 -13.68 -8.98
C GLY A 135 13.61 -15.10 -8.43
N ASN A 136 14.55 -15.43 -7.53
CA ASN A 136 14.57 -16.73 -6.85
C ASN A 136 13.55 -16.71 -5.71
N PHE A 137 12.80 -17.80 -5.58
CA PHE A 137 11.81 -17.95 -4.51
C PHE A 137 12.48 -18.04 -3.15
N LYS A 138 11.97 -17.28 -2.17
CA LYS A 138 12.42 -17.31 -0.78
C LYS A 138 11.39 -17.96 0.13
N ARG A 139 10.15 -17.51 0.08
CA ARG A 139 9.01 -17.99 0.89
C ARG A 139 7.69 -17.49 0.34
N SER A 140 6.60 -17.97 0.89
CA SER A 140 5.27 -17.40 0.66
C SER A 140 4.42 -17.58 1.91
N PHE A 141 3.40 -16.74 2.05
CA PHE A 141 2.42 -16.85 3.13
C PHE A 141 1.02 -16.51 2.65
N GLN A 142 0.03 -17.09 3.31
CA GLN A 142 -1.38 -16.87 3.00
C GLN A 142 -1.82 -15.50 3.56
N HIS A 143 -2.84 -14.91 2.93
CA HIS A 143 -3.59 -13.86 3.61
C HIS A 143 -4.20 -14.42 4.90
N ALA A 144 -4.45 -13.58 5.89
CA ALA A 144 -5.09 -14.01 7.13
C ALA A 144 -6.42 -14.73 6.84
N GLU A 145 -6.85 -15.60 7.74
CA GLU A 145 -8.06 -16.39 7.56
C GLU A 145 -9.28 -15.51 7.24
N GLY A 146 -9.95 -15.82 6.16
CA GLY A 146 -11.09 -15.06 5.66
C GLY A 146 -10.75 -13.69 5.06
N ALA A 147 -9.47 -13.26 5.02
CA ALA A 147 -9.06 -12.02 4.40
C ALA A 147 -8.81 -12.16 2.90
N GLN A 148 -8.88 -11.03 2.20
CA GLN A 148 -8.44 -10.89 0.82
C GLN A 148 -7.79 -9.51 0.64
N TYR A 149 -6.45 -9.46 0.73
CA TYR A 149 -5.70 -8.24 0.57
C TYR A 149 -5.63 -7.85 -0.90
N LEU A 150 -6.19 -6.71 -1.24
CA LEU A 150 -6.13 -6.19 -2.59
C LEU A 150 -4.95 -5.22 -2.75
N ASP A 151 -4.88 -4.24 -1.87
CA ASP A 151 -3.78 -3.29 -1.81
C ASP A 151 -2.84 -3.66 -0.67
N VAL A 152 -1.56 -3.75 -0.99
CA VAL A 152 -0.49 -4.08 -0.05
C VAL A 152 0.67 -3.12 -0.32
N PHE A 153 1.17 -2.49 0.73
CA PHE A 153 2.28 -1.54 0.65
C PHE A 153 3.34 -1.82 1.71
N ASP A 154 4.54 -1.31 1.48
CA ASP A 154 5.60 -1.32 2.47
C ASP A 154 5.27 -0.34 3.60
N TYR A 155 5.32 -0.79 4.85
CA TYR A 155 4.99 0.05 6.00
C TYR A 155 6.24 0.41 6.81
N ASP A 156 6.99 -0.60 7.25
CA ASP A 156 8.23 -0.44 8.00
C ASP A 156 9.18 -1.63 7.73
N ALA A 157 10.26 -1.72 8.49
CA ALA A 157 11.25 -2.79 8.34
C ALA A 157 10.65 -4.20 8.44
N ASP A 158 9.59 -4.38 9.22
CA ASP A 158 9.06 -5.71 9.56
C ASP A 158 7.63 -5.95 9.10
N ASN A 159 6.91 -4.90 8.69
CA ASN A 159 5.49 -4.99 8.38
C ASN A 159 5.16 -4.45 6.99
N LEU A 160 4.10 -5.03 6.42
CA LEU A 160 3.34 -4.50 5.29
C LEU A 160 2.01 -3.94 5.82
N ILE A 161 1.48 -2.90 5.18
CA ILE A 161 0.11 -2.43 5.41
C ILE A 161 -0.80 -2.94 4.30
N CYS A 162 -1.93 -3.51 4.69
CA CYS A 162 -2.88 -4.15 3.77
C CYS A 162 -4.27 -3.57 3.90
N TYR A 163 -4.97 -3.44 2.76
CA TYR A 163 -6.42 -3.27 2.71
C TYR A 163 -7.10 -4.62 2.48
N ASP A 164 -8.00 -5.00 3.39
CA ASP A 164 -8.77 -6.24 3.30
C ASP A 164 -10.12 -6.00 2.61
N MET A 165 -10.20 -6.31 1.33
CA MET A 165 -11.42 -6.18 0.56
C MET A 165 -12.55 -7.08 1.06
N SER A 166 -12.23 -8.22 1.69
CA SER A 166 -13.23 -9.15 2.21
C SER A 166 -14.03 -8.59 3.38
N ALA A 167 -13.50 -7.55 4.05
CA ALA A 167 -14.20 -6.84 5.10
C ALA A 167 -15.40 -6.05 4.57
N SER A 168 -15.39 -5.67 3.28
CA SER A 168 -16.43 -4.81 2.68
C SER A 168 -17.75 -5.54 2.44
N TYR A 169 -17.73 -6.83 2.06
CA TYR A 169 -18.96 -7.59 1.70
C TYR A 169 -18.84 -9.09 1.90
N LYS A 170 -19.85 -9.71 2.49
CA LYS A 170 -20.19 -11.12 2.34
C LYS A 170 -21.68 -11.22 2.04
N ASP A 171 -22.05 -11.80 0.90
CA ASP A 171 -23.44 -12.11 0.52
C ASP A 171 -24.41 -10.92 0.65
N GLY A 172 -23.95 -9.71 0.36
CA GLY A 172 -24.75 -8.49 0.48
C GLY A 172 -24.99 -7.99 1.91
N GLN A 173 -24.42 -8.65 2.91
CA GLN A 173 -24.50 -8.25 4.31
C GLN A 173 -23.17 -7.67 4.81
N LYS A 174 -23.25 -6.65 5.67
CA LYS A 174 -22.08 -6.08 6.37
C LYS A 174 -21.41 -7.22 7.18
N ARG A 175 -20.11 -7.44 6.97
CA ARG A 175 -19.37 -8.33 7.87
C ARG A 175 -19.14 -7.62 9.22
N ASP A 176 -19.23 -8.37 10.29
CA ASP A 176 -18.81 -7.95 11.64
C ASP A 176 -17.26 -7.94 11.74
N LYS A 177 -16.60 -7.26 10.81
CA LYS A 177 -15.17 -7.02 10.91
C LYS A 177 -14.94 -5.59 11.40
N GLU A 178 -14.21 -5.49 12.49
CA GLU A 178 -13.90 -4.23 13.16
C GLU A 178 -12.85 -3.40 12.38
N PHE A 179 -12.20 -3.96 11.36
CA PHE A 179 -11.13 -3.28 10.64
C PHE A 179 -11.05 -3.68 9.17
N TYR A 180 -10.66 -2.73 8.35
CA TYR A 180 -10.43 -2.89 6.90
C TYR A 180 -8.95 -2.83 6.54
N HIS A 181 -8.12 -2.32 7.43
CA HIS A 181 -6.69 -2.22 7.27
C HIS A 181 -5.98 -3.00 8.37
N ALA A 182 -4.86 -3.61 8.04
CA ALA A 182 -4.04 -4.34 8.98
C ALA A 182 -2.56 -4.18 8.64
N LEU A 183 -1.72 -4.20 9.66
CA LEU A 183 -0.32 -4.48 9.51
C LEU A 183 -0.11 -5.99 9.58
N ILE A 184 0.67 -6.51 8.65
CA ILE A 184 1.05 -7.93 8.61
C ILE A 184 2.57 -8.06 8.59
N SER A 185 3.07 -9.10 9.21
CA SER A 185 4.49 -9.43 9.24
C SER A 185 5.02 -9.76 7.84
N LYS A 186 6.14 -9.16 7.45
CA LYS A 186 6.89 -9.50 6.23
C LYS A 186 7.44 -10.92 6.25
N GLN A 187 7.56 -11.51 7.44
CA GLN A 187 8.15 -12.83 7.62
C GLN A 187 7.18 -13.95 7.26
N ASP A 188 5.94 -13.88 7.78
CA ASP A 188 4.99 -14.98 7.72
C ASP A 188 3.53 -14.56 7.43
N GLY A 189 3.28 -13.26 7.25
CA GLY A 189 1.94 -12.73 6.96
C GLY A 189 1.00 -12.67 8.16
N SER A 190 1.45 -12.99 9.37
CA SER A 190 0.64 -12.87 10.58
C SER A 190 0.22 -11.42 10.80
N VAL A 191 -1.02 -11.21 11.27
CA VAL A 191 -1.52 -9.88 11.60
C VAL A 191 -0.83 -9.38 12.86
N THR A 192 0.00 -8.35 12.72
CA THR A 192 0.71 -7.73 13.86
C THR A 192 -0.13 -6.61 14.48
N ARG A 193 -0.97 -5.94 13.70
CA ARG A 193 -1.86 -4.88 14.19
C ARG A 193 -3.08 -4.72 13.29
N ALA A 194 -4.26 -4.77 13.88
CA ALA A 194 -5.49 -4.32 13.23
C ALA A 194 -5.62 -2.79 13.33
N ILE A 195 -6.09 -2.15 12.26
CA ILE A 195 -6.30 -0.70 12.21
C ILE A 195 -7.81 -0.46 12.10
N PRO A 196 -8.52 -0.21 13.22
CA PRO A 196 -9.93 0.12 13.20
C PRO A 196 -10.12 1.53 12.61
N LEU A 197 -11.15 1.70 11.81
CA LEU A 197 -11.58 3.03 11.38
C LEU A 197 -12.58 3.58 12.43
N PRO A 198 -12.48 4.86 12.80
CA PRO A 198 -13.32 5.45 13.85
C PRO A 198 -14.76 5.78 13.38
N PHE A 199 -15.18 5.27 12.22
CA PHE A 199 -16.48 5.55 11.63
C PHE A 199 -17.04 4.30 10.95
N ASP A 200 -18.37 4.24 10.84
CA ASP A 200 -19.06 3.19 10.11
C ASP A 200 -18.87 3.37 8.61
N ILE A 201 -18.46 2.30 7.94
CA ILE A 201 -18.41 2.29 6.49
C ILE A 201 -19.81 2.02 5.96
N ILE A 202 -20.38 3.02 5.30
CA ILE A 202 -21.64 2.90 4.62
C ILE A 202 -21.44 2.04 3.37
N LYS A 203 -22.44 1.25 3.03
CA LYS A 203 -22.49 0.47 1.79
C LYS A 203 -22.19 1.40 0.63
N ALA A 204 -21.11 1.13 -0.10
CA ALA A 204 -20.71 1.96 -1.21
C ALA A 204 -21.89 2.19 -2.16
N PRO A 205 -22.31 3.43 -2.38
CA PRO A 205 -23.41 3.69 -3.30
C PRO A 205 -22.94 3.34 -4.71
N PHE A 206 -23.79 2.60 -5.43
CA PHE A 206 -23.66 2.50 -6.86
C PHE A 206 -24.19 3.80 -7.46
N VAL A 207 -23.34 4.53 -8.15
CA VAL A 207 -23.78 5.63 -9.00
C VAL A 207 -23.80 5.11 -10.42
N GLN A 208 -24.98 4.87 -10.96
CA GLN A 208 -25.15 4.53 -12.37
C GLN A 208 -25.60 5.77 -13.13
N LYS A 209 -24.82 6.18 -14.12
CA LYS A 209 -25.19 7.24 -15.05
C LYS A 209 -25.04 6.71 -16.49
N GLY A 210 -26.15 6.36 -17.11
CA GLY A 210 -26.14 5.64 -18.40
C GLY A 210 -25.48 4.27 -18.26
N ASP A 211 -24.53 3.98 -19.14
CA ASP A 211 -23.77 2.73 -19.13
C ASP A 211 -22.55 2.75 -18.18
N MET A 212 -22.30 3.88 -17.52
CA MET A 212 -21.20 4.00 -16.56
C MET A 212 -21.68 3.68 -15.16
N VAL A 213 -20.99 2.72 -14.52
CA VAL A 213 -21.14 2.39 -13.10
C VAL A 213 -19.92 2.87 -12.35
N ALA A 214 -20.09 3.86 -11.49
CA ALA A 214 -19.07 4.26 -10.53
C ALA A 214 -19.36 3.62 -9.18
N VAL A 215 -18.41 2.88 -8.65
CA VAL A 215 -18.46 2.35 -7.28
C VAL A 215 -17.59 3.26 -6.43
N ALA A 216 -18.17 3.89 -5.42
CA ALA A 216 -17.39 4.62 -4.44
C ALA A 216 -16.40 3.64 -3.75
N SER A 217 -15.12 3.90 -3.91
CA SER A 217 -14.07 3.06 -3.35
C SER A 217 -13.80 3.49 -1.91
N VAL A 218 -13.82 2.55 -0.98
CA VAL A 218 -13.38 2.75 0.41
C VAL A 218 -11.86 2.83 0.50
N ARG A 219 -11.17 2.76 -0.63
CA ARG A 219 -9.73 2.62 -0.69
C ARG A 219 -9.04 3.96 -0.80
N SER A 220 -8.21 4.27 0.13
CA SER A 220 -7.00 5.00 -0.15
C SER A 220 -6.01 4.73 0.95
N ILE A 221 -4.91 4.07 0.62
CA ILE A 221 -3.73 4.03 1.44
C ILE A 221 -2.69 4.82 0.68
N THR A 222 -2.29 5.95 1.21
CA THR A 222 -1.29 6.80 0.57
C THR A 222 -0.19 7.09 1.58
N PRO A 223 1.06 6.70 1.31
CA PRO A 223 2.18 7.09 2.16
C PRO A 223 2.54 8.56 1.89
N ASP A 224 2.78 9.30 2.95
CA ASP A 224 3.32 10.65 2.91
C ASP A 224 4.35 10.82 4.02
N GLN A 225 5.63 10.88 3.67
CA GLN A 225 6.77 11.17 4.56
C GLN A 225 6.71 10.42 5.91
N GLY A 226 6.35 9.13 5.87
CA GLY A 226 6.19 8.29 7.07
C GLY A 226 4.81 8.32 7.71
N ASN A 227 3.90 9.15 7.21
CA ASN A 227 2.49 9.13 7.59
C ASN A 227 1.66 8.32 6.57
N TRP A 228 0.51 7.83 7.03
CA TRP A 228 -0.41 7.08 6.19
C TRP A 228 -1.79 7.73 6.21
N LEU A 229 -2.26 8.11 5.04
CA LEU A 229 -3.63 8.59 4.88
C LEU A 229 -4.53 7.41 4.53
N LEU A 230 -5.47 7.09 5.43
CA LEU A 230 -6.51 6.11 5.19
C LEU A 230 -7.82 6.87 4.94
N ALA A 231 -8.32 6.81 3.71
CA ALA A 231 -9.54 7.50 3.33
C ALA A 231 -10.68 6.50 3.10
N ALA A 232 -11.82 6.75 3.69
CA ALA A 232 -13.07 6.07 3.40
C ALA A 232 -14.00 7.03 2.65
N THR A 233 -14.14 6.85 1.36
CA THR A 233 -14.97 7.72 0.51
C THR A 233 -16.47 7.39 0.55
N SER A 234 -16.86 6.40 1.37
CA SER A 234 -18.24 5.94 1.56
C SER A 234 -18.76 6.14 2.99
N SER A 235 -18.10 7.00 3.76
CA SER A 235 -18.60 7.47 5.06
C SER A 235 -19.33 8.81 4.89
N ASP A 236 -20.37 9.03 5.71
CA ASP A 236 -21.02 10.34 5.84
C ASP A 236 -20.12 11.35 6.55
#